data_d5d0c68a72694dad302bcb2a5d0457f2
#
_entry.id   d5d0c68a72694dad302bcb2a5d0457f2
#
_cell.length_a   1.000
_cell.length_b   1.000
_cell.length_c   1.000
_cell.angle_alpha   90.00
_cell.angle_beta   90.00
_cell.angle_gamma   90.00
#
_symmetry.space_group_name_H-M   'P 1'
#
loop_
_entity.id
_entity.type
_entity.pdbx_description
1 polymer ?
#
loop_
_entity_poly.entity_id
_entity_poly.type
_entity_poly.pdbx_seq_one_letter_code
_entity_poly.pdbx_strand_id
1 'polypeptide(L)'
;MTLDLSLIELPWLLPLAVVLPILLVLLLRRSRRQRAQRLARLGALDVVRRLVPAAALGGSGWRATRLALAAAFAGLAIAGPRWGFERTTVTSSGVDLVLAVDASLSMLATDVKPSRLERVKQEIRRLRELSPGDRVGLLAFAGRSYVLTPITVDGGALDLFLDNLDPSVVGQAGTSLAATITQGTSLLSLTKDGADRALVLFSDGEGFEPREELVTAAQQAAAQHVSLVTVGFGTTQGGTIPIRDGNVITEKRDDAGQVVVTKYSPDLLQAAAEAAGGT
;
A
#
# COMPACT_ATOMS: atom_id res chain seq x y z
N MET A 1 -3.00 -35.75 -0.96
CA MET A 1 -3.78 -34.70 -1.66
C MET A 1 -4.78 -34.19 -0.64
N THR A 2 -4.37 -33.21 0.13
CA THR A 2 -5.22 -32.57 1.15
C THR A 2 -6.15 -31.60 0.42
N LEU A 3 -7.46 -31.87 0.48
CA LEU A 3 -8.48 -30.94 0.00
C LEU A 3 -8.37 -29.65 0.83
N ASP A 4 -8.04 -28.57 0.17
CA ASP A 4 -7.93 -27.25 0.78
C ASP A 4 -9.35 -26.74 1.05
N LEU A 5 -9.83 -26.95 2.30
CA LEU A 5 -11.17 -26.60 2.74
C LEU A 5 -11.37 -25.07 2.92
N SER A 6 -10.32 -24.28 2.71
CA SER A 6 -10.38 -22.81 2.80
C SER A 6 -11.26 -22.17 1.72
N LEU A 7 -11.54 -22.91 0.64
CA LEU A 7 -12.39 -22.45 -0.47
C LEU A 7 -13.89 -22.60 -0.20
N ILE A 8 -14.29 -23.09 0.99
CA ILE A 8 -15.70 -23.34 1.34
C ILE A 8 -16.03 -22.58 2.62
N GLU A 9 -17.06 -21.77 2.58
CA GLU A 9 -17.47 -20.92 3.72
C GLU A 9 -17.93 -21.76 4.93
N LEU A 10 -18.68 -22.84 4.65
CA LEU A 10 -19.27 -23.70 5.67
C LEU A 10 -18.93 -25.17 5.39
N PRO A 11 -17.66 -25.61 5.63
CA PRO A 11 -17.21 -26.96 5.27
C PRO A 11 -17.98 -28.06 6.01
N TRP A 12 -18.54 -27.80 7.18
CA TRP A 12 -19.37 -28.74 7.94
C TRP A 12 -20.72 -29.06 7.29
N LEU A 13 -21.15 -28.25 6.29
CA LEU A 13 -22.37 -28.51 5.49
C LEU A 13 -22.11 -29.34 4.21
N LEU A 14 -20.87 -29.64 3.86
CA LEU A 14 -20.55 -30.51 2.73
C LEU A 14 -21.27 -31.88 2.74
N PRO A 15 -21.46 -32.55 3.88
CA PRO A 15 -22.24 -33.78 3.94
C PRO A 15 -23.66 -33.65 3.42
N LEU A 16 -24.22 -32.43 3.44
CA LEU A 16 -25.59 -32.17 2.95
C LEU A 16 -25.73 -32.45 1.44
N ALA A 17 -24.66 -32.21 0.67
CA ALA A 17 -24.63 -32.52 -0.76
C ALA A 17 -24.80 -34.03 -1.06
N VAL A 18 -24.46 -34.90 -0.10
CA VAL A 18 -24.63 -36.36 -0.19
C VAL A 18 -25.93 -36.81 0.48
N VAL A 19 -26.24 -36.29 1.64
CA VAL A 19 -27.40 -36.70 2.44
C VAL A 19 -28.71 -36.30 1.76
N LEU A 20 -28.84 -35.11 1.21
CA LEU A 20 -30.05 -34.64 0.54
C LEU A 20 -30.47 -35.50 -0.65
N PRO A 21 -29.61 -35.84 -1.63
CA PRO A 21 -29.99 -36.71 -2.74
C PRO A 21 -30.34 -38.14 -2.28
N ILE A 22 -29.62 -38.68 -1.29
CA ILE A 22 -29.93 -40.01 -0.74
C ILE A 22 -31.32 -40.00 -0.08
N LEU A 23 -31.61 -39.03 0.77
CA LEU A 23 -32.92 -38.87 1.43
C LEU A 23 -34.02 -38.73 0.39
N LEU A 24 -33.81 -37.89 -0.62
CA LEU A 24 -34.76 -37.70 -1.71
C LEU A 24 -35.08 -39.02 -2.47
N VAL A 25 -34.02 -39.76 -2.83
CA VAL A 25 -34.19 -41.07 -3.51
C VAL A 25 -34.94 -42.05 -2.63
N LEU A 26 -34.64 -42.10 -1.34
CA LEU A 26 -35.38 -42.99 -0.39
C LEU A 26 -36.86 -42.60 -0.27
N LEU A 27 -37.15 -41.30 -0.18
CA LEU A 27 -38.52 -40.79 -0.14
C LEU A 27 -39.30 -41.11 -1.42
N LEU A 28 -38.66 -40.93 -2.58
CA LEU A 28 -39.23 -41.27 -3.87
C LEU A 28 -39.50 -42.79 -4.00
N ARG A 29 -38.56 -43.64 -3.54
CA ARG A 29 -38.75 -45.09 -3.50
C ARG A 29 -39.89 -45.50 -2.56
N ARG A 30 -39.97 -44.88 -1.37
CA ARG A 30 -41.04 -45.11 -0.41
C ARG A 30 -42.41 -44.71 -0.97
N SER A 31 -42.48 -43.53 -1.59
CA SER A 31 -43.71 -43.05 -2.26
C SER A 31 -44.17 -43.98 -3.39
N ARG A 32 -43.23 -44.47 -4.21
CA ARG A 32 -43.55 -45.45 -5.27
C ARG A 32 -44.06 -46.76 -4.70
N ARG A 33 -43.46 -47.31 -3.63
CA ARG A 33 -43.92 -48.51 -2.96
C ARG A 33 -45.34 -48.35 -2.36
N GLN A 34 -45.60 -47.21 -1.72
CA GLN A 34 -46.93 -46.92 -1.19
C GLN A 34 -47.98 -46.77 -2.27
N ARG A 35 -47.67 -46.13 -3.39
CA ARG A 35 -48.56 -46.04 -4.56
C ARG A 35 -48.86 -47.44 -5.14
N ALA A 36 -47.83 -48.26 -5.33
CA ALA A 36 -47.99 -49.62 -5.82
C ALA A 36 -48.87 -50.46 -4.87
N GLN A 37 -48.70 -50.34 -3.56
CA GLN A 37 -49.53 -51.02 -2.55
C GLN A 37 -50.98 -50.53 -2.58
N ARG A 38 -51.21 -49.23 -2.75
CA ARG A 38 -52.57 -48.67 -2.88
C ARG A 38 -53.26 -49.14 -4.15
N LEU A 39 -52.55 -49.21 -5.26
CA LEU A 39 -53.07 -49.72 -6.53
C LEU A 39 -53.40 -51.24 -6.45
N ALA A 40 -52.56 -52.02 -5.74
CA ALA A 40 -52.80 -53.45 -5.53
C ALA A 40 -54.07 -53.73 -4.71
N ARG A 41 -54.56 -52.76 -3.91
CA ARG A 41 -55.80 -52.85 -3.16
C ARG A 41 -57.07 -52.62 -3.99
N LEU A 42 -56.93 -52.04 -5.20
CA LEU A 42 -58.06 -51.71 -6.08
C LEU A 42 -58.44 -52.83 -7.03
N GLY A 43 -57.71 -53.94 -7.07
CA GLY A 43 -57.95 -55.09 -7.93
C GLY A 43 -56.69 -55.71 -8.54
N ALA A 44 -56.89 -56.72 -9.47
CA ALA A 44 -55.81 -57.37 -10.13
C ALA A 44 -54.94 -56.35 -10.90
N LEU A 45 -53.65 -56.34 -10.62
CA LEU A 45 -52.68 -55.36 -11.15
C LEU A 45 -52.68 -55.30 -12.70
N ASP A 46 -52.98 -56.39 -13.39
CA ASP A 46 -53.05 -56.47 -14.85
C ASP A 46 -54.22 -55.69 -15.45
N VAL A 47 -55.34 -55.60 -14.74
CA VAL A 47 -56.50 -54.77 -15.18
C VAL A 47 -56.21 -53.29 -14.91
N VAL A 48 -55.62 -52.96 -13.76
CA VAL A 48 -55.23 -51.58 -13.42
C VAL A 48 -54.17 -51.02 -14.42
N ARG A 49 -53.24 -51.88 -14.84
CA ARG A 49 -52.22 -51.50 -15.83
C ARG A 49 -52.78 -51.15 -17.21
N ARG A 50 -53.89 -51.71 -17.61
CA ARG A 50 -54.55 -51.39 -18.90
C ARG A 50 -55.35 -50.09 -18.86
N LEU A 51 -55.80 -49.66 -17.71
CA LEU A 51 -56.62 -48.46 -17.52
C LEU A 51 -55.84 -47.22 -17.11
N VAL A 52 -54.60 -47.38 -16.58
CA VAL A 52 -53.79 -46.26 -16.12
C VAL A 52 -52.63 -46.02 -17.06
N PRO A 53 -52.43 -44.77 -17.54
CA PRO A 53 -51.32 -44.45 -18.43
C PRO A 53 -50.00 -44.88 -17.82
N ALA A 54 -49.08 -45.46 -18.63
CA ALA A 54 -47.76 -45.94 -18.19
C ALA A 54 -46.95 -44.83 -17.48
N ALA A 55 -47.19 -43.59 -17.81
CA ALA A 55 -46.59 -42.41 -17.15
C ALA A 55 -47.01 -42.25 -15.68
N ALA A 56 -48.19 -42.76 -15.27
CA ALA A 56 -48.68 -42.70 -13.90
C ALA A 56 -48.20 -43.89 -13.03
N LEU A 57 -47.86 -45.03 -13.69
CA LEU A 57 -47.36 -46.24 -13.03
C LEU A 57 -45.83 -46.26 -12.88
N GLY A 58 -45.12 -45.61 -13.77
CA GLY A 58 -43.66 -45.58 -13.76
C GLY A 58 -43.12 -44.16 -13.84
N GLY A 59 -42.69 -43.60 -12.74
CA GLY A 59 -41.85 -42.41 -12.80
C GLY A 59 -40.52 -42.78 -13.54
N SER A 60 -40.22 -42.11 -14.65
CA SER A 60 -38.98 -42.31 -15.41
C SER A 60 -37.78 -42.22 -14.44
N GLY A 61 -36.89 -43.21 -14.47
CA GLY A 61 -35.63 -43.19 -13.71
C GLY A 61 -34.87 -41.91 -13.91
N TRP A 62 -34.94 -41.35 -15.11
CA TRP A 62 -34.37 -40.07 -15.51
C TRP A 62 -34.89 -38.87 -14.67
N ARG A 63 -36.16 -38.87 -14.26
CA ARG A 63 -36.69 -37.80 -13.37
C ARG A 63 -36.11 -37.90 -11.97
N ALA A 64 -35.91 -39.11 -11.45
CA ALA A 64 -35.33 -39.34 -10.13
C ALA A 64 -33.84 -38.93 -10.10
N THR A 65 -33.09 -39.25 -11.16
CA THR A 65 -31.69 -38.86 -11.30
C THR A 65 -31.53 -37.32 -11.39
N ARG A 66 -32.38 -36.65 -12.19
CA ARG A 66 -32.32 -35.17 -12.29
C ARG A 66 -32.63 -34.51 -10.96
N LEU A 67 -33.63 -34.99 -10.20
CA LEU A 67 -33.93 -34.47 -8.89
C LEU A 67 -32.84 -34.74 -7.86
N ALA A 68 -32.18 -35.91 -7.92
CA ALA A 68 -31.07 -36.23 -7.05
C ALA A 68 -29.84 -35.33 -7.34
N LEU A 69 -29.53 -35.09 -8.62
CA LEU A 69 -28.47 -34.15 -9.04
C LEU A 69 -28.81 -32.72 -8.57
N ALA A 70 -30.02 -32.24 -8.76
CA ALA A 70 -30.43 -30.92 -8.31
C ALA A 70 -30.28 -30.77 -6.78
N ALA A 71 -30.66 -31.82 -6.01
CA ALA A 71 -30.50 -31.85 -4.57
C ALA A 71 -29.01 -31.83 -4.14
N ALA A 72 -28.14 -32.54 -4.89
CA ALA A 72 -26.70 -32.53 -4.65
C ALA A 72 -26.09 -31.14 -4.90
N PHE A 73 -26.44 -30.50 -6.03
CA PHE A 73 -25.99 -29.14 -6.33
C PHE A 73 -26.53 -28.10 -5.34
N ALA A 74 -27.77 -28.25 -4.90
CA ALA A 74 -28.34 -27.40 -3.86
C ALA A 74 -27.58 -27.54 -2.53
N GLY A 75 -27.26 -28.76 -2.12
CA GLY A 75 -26.42 -29.01 -0.95
C GLY A 75 -25.01 -28.42 -1.06
N LEU A 76 -24.41 -28.51 -2.26
CA LEU A 76 -23.11 -27.89 -2.53
C LEU A 76 -23.18 -26.36 -2.52
N ALA A 77 -24.24 -25.78 -3.08
CA ALA A 77 -24.46 -24.33 -3.07
C ALA A 77 -24.62 -23.77 -1.65
N ILE A 78 -25.29 -24.51 -0.77
CA ILE A 78 -25.46 -24.13 0.65
C ILE A 78 -24.10 -24.15 1.39
N ALA A 79 -23.18 -25.03 1.00
CA ALA A 79 -21.83 -25.08 1.56
C ALA A 79 -21.00 -23.81 1.22
N GLY A 80 -21.46 -22.96 0.28
CA GLY A 80 -20.87 -21.67 -0.06
C GLY A 80 -19.47 -21.78 -0.67
N PRO A 81 -19.30 -22.34 -1.88
CA PRO A 81 -18.02 -22.34 -2.55
C PRO A 81 -17.60 -20.89 -2.86
N ARG A 82 -16.46 -20.46 -2.35
CA ARG A 82 -15.88 -19.14 -2.59
C ARG A 82 -14.91 -19.23 -3.76
N TRP A 83 -15.27 -18.60 -4.88
CA TRP A 83 -14.42 -18.47 -6.04
C TRP A 83 -14.20 -16.98 -6.28
N GLY A 84 -12.96 -16.54 -6.21
CA GLY A 84 -12.61 -15.15 -6.46
C GLY A 84 -11.41 -14.70 -5.64
N PHE A 85 -10.86 -13.56 -6.00
CA PHE A 85 -9.86 -12.87 -5.21
C PHE A 85 -10.59 -12.13 -4.09
N GLU A 86 -10.35 -12.53 -2.85
CA GLU A 86 -10.69 -11.69 -1.72
C GLU A 86 -9.81 -10.43 -1.84
N ARG A 87 -10.42 -9.30 -2.13
CA ARG A 87 -9.74 -8.03 -1.89
C ARG A 87 -9.66 -7.89 -0.38
N THR A 88 -8.61 -8.45 0.18
CA THR A 88 -8.19 -8.06 1.50
C THR A 88 -7.83 -6.58 1.35
N THR A 89 -8.70 -5.70 1.82
CA THR A 89 -8.24 -4.38 2.22
C THR A 89 -7.26 -4.68 3.35
N VAL A 90 -5.99 -4.82 2.98
CA VAL A 90 -4.92 -4.69 3.96
C VAL A 90 -5.15 -3.28 4.49
N THR A 91 -5.75 -3.18 5.67
CA THR A 91 -5.60 -2.01 6.51
C THR A 91 -4.11 -2.02 6.81
N SER A 92 -3.34 -1.47 5.86
CA SER A 92 -1.96 -1.16 6.10
C SER A 92 -1.99 -0.19 7.27
N SER A 93 -1.54 -0.63 8.42
CA SER A 93 -1.06 0.25 9.48
C SER A 93 0.26 0.87 9.00
N GLY A 94 0.33 1.22 7.72
CA GLY A 94 1.47 1.87 7.12
C GLY A 94 1.61 3.27 7.68
N VAL A 95 2.83 3.73 7.78
CA VAL A 95 3.17 5.08 8.15
C VAL A 95 2.94 6.02 6.97
N ASP A 96 2.41 7.21 7.24
CA ASP A 96 2.39 8.30 6.29
C ASP A 96 3.71 9.05 6.37
N LEU A 97 4.52 8.92 5.33
CA LEU A 97 5.83 9.52 5.25
C LEU A 97 5.83 10.73 4.31
N VAL A 98 6.41 11.83 4.74
CA VAL A 98 6.83 12.90 3.85
C VAL A 98 8.35 12.96 3.85
N LEU A 99 8.94 12.78 2.67
CA LEU A 99 10.37 12.86 2.45
C LEU A 99 10.70 14.25 1.90
N ALA A 100 11.35 15.06 2.70
CA ALA A 100 11.77 16.40 2.32
C ALA A 100 13.26 16.36 1.94
N VAL A 101 13.55 16.62 0.67
CA VAL A 101 14.90 16.53 0.12
C VAL A 101 15.44 17.92 -0.19
N ASP A 102 16.58 18.21 0.39
CA ASP A 102 17.35 19.39 0.06
C ASP A 102 17.87 19.28 -1.38
N ALA A 103 17.45 20.21 -2.21
CA ALA A 103 17.89 20.34 -3.61
C ALA A 103 18.69 21.63 -3.82
N SER A 104 19.34 22.14 -2.79
CA SER A 104 20.27 23.26 -2.90
C SER A 104 21.53 22.84 -3.67
N LEU A 105 22.28 23.83 -4.16
CA LEU A 105 23.51 23.57 -4.92
C LEU A 105 24.57 22.84 -4.11
N SER A 106 24.59 23.01 -2.78
CA SER A 106 25.55 22.32 -1.89
C SER A 106 25.36 20.79 -1.93
N MET A 107 24.15 20.32 -2.25
CA MET A 107 23.86 18.89 -2.39
C MET A 107 24.48 18.24 -3.63
N LEU A 108 25.02 19.03 -4.56
CA LEU A 108 25.83 18.52 -5.67
C LEU A 108 27.28 18.18 -5.26
N ALA A 109 27.71 18.57 -4.05
CA ALA A 109 29.05 18.27 -3.58
C ALA A 109 29.34 16.76 -3.60
N THR A 110 30.59 16.41 -3.90
CA THR A 110 31.05 15.04 -4.14
C THR A 110 31.90 14.47 -3.00
N ASP A 111 31.88 15.10 -1.84
CA ASP A 111 32.50 14.58 -0.61
C ASP A 111 31.83 13.28 -0.12
N VAL A 112 30.55 13.08 -0.45
CA VAL A 112 29.82 11.82 -0.37
C VAL A 112 29.56 11.32 -1.79
N LYS A 113 29.95 10.10 -2.12
CA LYS A 113 29.84 9.56 -3.48
C LYS A 113 28.46 8.98 -3.76
N PRO A 114 27.88 9.14 -4.98
CA PRO A 114 28.42 9.91 -6.14
C PRO A 114 28.35 11.42 -5.95
N SER A 115 27.30 11.95 -5.33
CA SER A 115 27.11 13.28 -4.74
C SER A 115 26.19 13.14 -3.53
N ARG A 116 26.05 14.18 -2.69
CA ARG A 116 25.12 14.16 -1.55
C ARG A 116 23.70 13.88 -2.02
N LEU A 117 23.22 14.58 -3.06
CA LEU A 117 21.88 14.41 -3.62
C LEU A 117 21.64 13.00 -4.17
N GLU A 118 22.57 12.48 -4.96
CA GLU A 118 22.45 11.13 -5.50
C GLU A 118 22.47 10.06 -4.37
N ARG A 119 23.21 10.32 -3.31
CA ARG A 119 23.18 9.44 -2.14
C ARG A 119 21.83 9.47 -1.44
N VAL A 120 21.22 10.65 -1.26
CA VAL A 120 19.85 10.79 -0.74
C VAL A 120 18.86 9.99 -1.58
N LYS A 121 18.91 10.13 -2.91
CA LYS A 121 18.04 9.37 -3.82
C LYS A 121 18.17 7.85 -3.62
N GLN A 122 19.40 7.35 -3.44
CA GLN A 122 19.65 5.93 -3.17
C GLN A 122 19.05 5.47 -1.84
N GLU A 123 19.23 6.28 -0.77
CA GLU A 123 18.67 5.94 0.55
C GLU A 123 17.14 5.98 0.55
N ILE A 124 16.51 6.90 -0.17
CA ILE A 124 15.05 6.95 -0.33
C ILE A 124 14.53 5.69 -1.04
N ARG A 125 15.18 5.26 -2.12
CA ARG A 125 14.79 4.02 -2.80
C ARG A 125 14.89 2.81 -1.87
N ARG A 126 15.99 2.74 -1.11
CA ARG A 126 16.20 1.67 -0.13
C ARG A 126 15.15 1.70 0.98
N LEU A 127 14.80 2.87 1.50
CA LEU A 127 13.75 3.03 2.51
C LEU A 127 12.41 2.49 1.99
N ARG A 128 12.05 2.80 0.75
CA ARG A 128 10.83 2.29 0.12
C ARG A 128 10.81 0.77 -0.04
N GLU A 129 11.93 0.17 -0.43
CA GLU A 129 12.05 -1.29 -0.55
C GLU A 129 11.83 -1.99 0.79
N LEU A 130 12.21 -1.36 1.89
CA LEU A 130 12.02 -1.88 3.24
C LEU A 130 10.59 -1.69 3.78
N SER A 131 9.83 -0.75 3.22
CA SER A 131 8.49 -0.36 3.70
C SER A 131 7.46 -0.32 2.56
N PRO A 132 7.15 -1.44 1.90
CA PRO A 132 6.31 -1.46 0.69
C PRO A 132 4.83 -1.11 0.93
N GLY A 133 4.40 -0.98 2.18
CA GLY A 133 3.02 -0.65 2.56
C GLY A 133 2.81 0.81 2.95
N ASP A 134 3.87 1.59 3.08
CA ASP A 134 3.79 2.97 3.51
C ASP A 134 3.34 3.90 2.37
N ARG A 135 2.65 4.97 2.75
CA ARG A 135 2.28 6.04 1.83
C ARG A 135 3.34 7.14 1.90
N VAL A 136 3.87 7.53 0.75
CA VAL A 136 5.00 8.44 0.68
C VAL A 136 4.66 9.67 -0.14
N GLY A 137 4.91 10.86 0.42
CA GLY A 137 4.94 12.14 -0.29
C GLY A 137 6.38 12.63 -0.45
N LEU A 138 6.65 13.39 -1.50
CA LEU A 138 7.97 13.97 -1.78
C LEU A 138 7.90 15.49 -1.82
N LEU A 139 8.74 16.12 -1.02
CA LEU A 139 9.04 17.56 -1.02
C LEU A 139 10.47 17.76 -1.51
N ALA A 140 10.68 18.75 -2.36
CA ALA A 140 12.02 19.29 -2.62
C ALA A 140 12.10 20.70 -2.07
N PHE A 141 13.22 21.06 -1.50
CA PHE A 141 13.41 22.40 -0.98
C PHE A 141 14.84 22.94 -1.22
N ALA A 142 14.92 24.23 -1.25
CA ALA A 142 16.11 25.04 -1.15
C ALA A 142 15.70 26.38 -0.50
N GLY A 143 15.82 27.54 -1.14
CA GLY A 143 15.26 28.80 -0.63
C GLY A 143 13.73 28.80 -0.44
N ARG A 144 13.03 27.87 -1.10
CA ARG A 144 11.59 27.56 -0.93
C ARG A 144 11.37 26.06 -0.99
N SER A 145 10.20 25.60 -0.51
CA SER A 145 9.81 24.20 -0.59
C SER A 145 8.66 23.99 -1.57
N TYR A 146 8.69 22.85 -2.27
CA TYR A 146 7.75 22.46 -3.31
C TYR A 146 7.31 21.02 -3.10
N VAL A 147 5.99 20.77 -3.17
CA VAL A 147 5.45 19.42 -3.16
C VAL A 147 5.61 18.84 -4.56
N LEU A 148 6.45 17.81 -4.71
CA LEU A 148 6.65 17.11 -5.97
C LEU A 148 5.63 16.00 -6.15
N THR A 149 5.37 15.22 -5.09
CA THR A 149 4.26 14.25 -5.07
C THR A 149 3.45 14.40 -3.80
N PRO A 150 2.11 14.34 -3.88
CA PRO A 150 1.28 14.18 -2.69
C PRO A 150 1.53 12.80 -2.07
N ILE A 151 1.01 12.57 -0.87
CA ILE A 151 1.13 11.29 -0.17
C ILE A 151 0.39 10.20 -0.97
N THR A 152 1.13 9.21 -1.47
CA THR A 152 0.63 8.14 -2.36
C THR A 152 1.33 6.82 -2.06
N VAL A 153 0.67 5.72 -2.45
CA VAL A 153 1.28 4.37 -2.51
C VAL A 153 1.95 4.10 -3.87
N ASP A 154 1.80 5.01 -4.84
CA ASP A 154 2.35 4.87 -6.18
C ASP A 154 3.86 5.15 -6.18
N GLY A 155 4.62 4.07 -6.09
CA GLY A 155 6.08 4.15 -6.14
C GLY A 155 6.64 4.62 -7.48
N GLY A 156 5.94 4.37 -8.58
CA GLY A 156 6.40 4.81 -9.92
C GLY A 156 6.37 6.33 -10.07
N ALA A 157 5.33 6.97 -9.53
CA ALA A 157 5.27 8.43 -9.49
C ALA A 157 6.40 9.02 -8.65
N LEU A 158 6.69 8.42 -7.48
CA LEU A 158 7.80 8.87 -6.64
C LEU A 158 9.16 8.74 -7.34
N ASP A 159 9.42 7.59 -7.98
CA ASP A 159 10.67 7.33 -8.70
C ASP A 159 10.88 8.33 -9.84
N LEU A 160 9.82 8.64 -10.58
CA LEU A 160 9.88 9.62 -11.68
C LEU A 160 10.36 11.00 -11.19
N PHE A 161 9.81 11.50 -10.10
CA PHE A 161 10.21 12.79 -9.55
C PHE A 161 11.58 12.73 -8.89
N LEU A 162 11.91 11.64 -8.22
CA LEU A 162 13.20 11.45 -7.58
C LEU A 162 14.34 11.37 -8.62
N ASP A 163 14.13 10.69 -9.75
CA ASP A 163 15.12 10.58 -10.83
C ASP A 163 15.40 11.93 -11.47
N ASN A 164 14.37 12.76 -11.62
CA ASN A 164 14.49 14.10 -12.23
C ASN A 164 14.77 15.20 -11.21
N LEU A 165 14.96 14.87 -9.94
CA LEU A 165 15.28 15.86 -8.92
C LEU A 165 16.69 16.40 -9.13
N ASP A 166 16.77 17.70 -9.37
CA ASP A 166 17.99 18.45 -9.60
C ASP A 166 17.83 19.87 -9.00
N PRO A 167 18.90 20.54 -8.57
CA PRO A 167 18.83 21.91 -8.03
C PRO A 167 18.08 22.91 -8.92
N SER A 168 18.08 22.71 -10.24
CA SER A 168 17.35 23.57 -11.17
C SER A 168 15.83 23.49 -11.01
N VAL A 169 15.29 22.40 -10.47
CA VAL A 169 13.85 22.23 -10.21
C VAL A 169 13.34 23.22 -9.18
N VAL A 170 14.16 23.53 -8.17
CA VAL A 170 13.79 24.44 -7.08
C VAL A 170 14.12 25.90 -7.40
N GLY A 171 15.10 26.14 -8.28
CA GLY A 171 15.37 27.43 -8.92
C GLY A 171 15.76 28.59 -8.01
N GLN A 172 15.92 28.38 -6.70
CA GLN A 172 16.27 29.43 -5.74
C GLN A 172 17.45 29.04 -4.87
N ALA A 173 18.34 29.97 -4.64
CA ALA A 173 19.43 29.80 -3.70
C ALA A 173 18.96 29.92 -2.24
N GLY A 174 19.66 29.23 -1.35
CA GLY A 174 19.36 29.20 0.08
C GLY A 174 18.77 27.88 0.52
N THR A 175 18.49 27.77 1.83
CA THR A 175 17.89 26.60 2.45
C THR A 175 16.92 27.10 3.52
N SER A 176 15.64 26.74 3.42
CA SER A 176 14.61 27.09 4.38
C SER A 176 14.02 25.81 5.02
N LEU A 177 14.63 25.39 6.13
CA LEU A 177 14.23 24.22 6.89
C LEU A 177 12.90 24.42 7.62
N ALA A 178 12.70 25.56 8.26
CA ALA A 178 11.47 25.87 9.01
C ALA A 178 10.23 25.87 8.12
N ALA A 179 10.31 26.53 6.95
CA ALA A 179 9.21 26.51 5.98
C ALA A 179 8.93 25.11 5.45
N THR A 180 9.97 24.29 5.24
CA THR A 180 9.89 22.91 4.78
C THR A 180 9.20 22.02 5.83
N ILE A 181 9.58 22.13 7.11
CA ILE A 181 8.94 21.40 8.20
C ILE A 181 7.46 21.78 8.30
N THR A 182 7.14 23.07 8.21
CA THR A 182 5.75 23.54 8.24
C THR A 182 4.93 23.00 7.08
N GLN A 183 5.47 23.00 5.86
CA GLN A 183 4.79 22.49 4.68
C GLN A 183 4.63 20.96 4.73
N GLY A 184 5.66 20.22 5.15
CA GLY A 184 5.59 18.78 5.32
C GLY A 184 4.57 18.34 6.37
N THR A 185 4.53 19.06 7.49
CA THR A 185 3.53 18.87 8.55
C THR A 185 2.11 19.13 8.03
N SER A 186 1.93 20.22 7.27
CA SER A 186 0.63 20.53 6.65
C SER A 186 0.19 19.45 5.68
N LEU A 187 1.12 18.88 4.88
CA LEU A 187 0.83 17.80 3.94
C LEU A 187 0.39 16.52 4.68
N LEU A 188 1.05 16.18 5.79
CA LEU A 188 0.70 15.06 6.65
C LEU A 188 -0.65 15.26 7.36
N SER A 189 -1.01 16.50 7.71
CA SER A 189 -2.29 16.79 8.35
C SER A 189 -3.50 16.58 7.45
N LEU A 190 -3.31 16.53 6.12
CA LEU A 190 -4.37 16.23 5.15
C LEU A 190 -4.69 14.74 5.07
N THR A 191 -3.89 13.89 5.68
CA THR A 191 -4.14 12.44 5.68
C THR A 191 -5.21 12.08 6.73
N LYS A 192 -5.89 10.95 6.50
CA LYS A 192 -6.94 10.47 7.41
C LYS A 192 -6.34 10.03 8.75
N ASP A 193 -7.09 10.23 9.82
CA ASP A 193 -6.70 9.78 11.16
C ASP A 193 -6.50 8.26 11.20
N GLY A 194 -5.48 7.83 11.97
CA GLY A 194 -5.23 6.42 12.27
C GLY A 194 -3.92 5.84 11.73
N ALA A 195 -3.17 6.57 10.91
CA ALA A 195 -1.80 6.20 10.54
C ALA A 195 -0.78 7.03 11.34
N ASP A 196 0.34 6.43 11.69
CA ASP A 196 1.48 7.17 12.22
C ASP A 196 2.02 8.10 11.13
N ARG A 197 2.48 9.29 11.52
CA ARG A 197 2.94 10.33 10.61
C ARG A 197 4.40 10.65 10.87
N ALA A 198 5.21 10.66 9.82
CA ALA A 198 6.61 11.02 9.94
C ALA A 198 7.05 11.94 8.79
N LEU A 199 7.84 12.95 9.15
CA LEU A 199 8.55 13.83 8.24
C LEU A 199 10.03 13.53 8.32
N VAL A 200 10.62 13.10 7.22
CA VAL A 200 12.06 12.83 7.12
C VAL A 200 12.71 13.93 6.31
N LEU A 201 13.63 14.64 6.91
CA LEU A 201 14.34 15.77 6.32
C LEU A 201 15.77 15.36 5.93
N PHE A 202 16.10 15.40 4.66
CA PHE A 202 17.41 15.10 4.12
C PHE A 202 18.11 16.40 3.71
N SER A 203 19.21 16.79 4.38
CA SER A 203 19.94 18.02 4.11
C SER A 203 21.40 17.88 4.54
N ASP A 204 22.25 18.81 4.10
CA ASP A 204 23.60 18.99 4.65
C ASP A 204 23.61 19.92 5.87
N GLY A 205 22.46 20.49 6.23
CA GLY A 205 22.30 21.36 7.38
C GLY A 205 22.86 22.77 7.20
N GLU A 206 23.34 23.13 6.00
CA GLU A 206 23.71 24.52 5.72
C GLU A 206 22.43 25.35 5.58
N GLY A 207 22.20 26.25 6.52
CA GLY A 207 21.04 27.16 6.54
C GLY A 207 21.43 28.49 7.16
N PHE A 208 20.75 29.56 6.73
CA PHE A 208 20.97 30.93 7.24
C PHE A 208 19.76 31.42 8.02
N GLU A 209 18.80 30.55 8.32
CA GLU A 209 17.60 30.91 9.06
C GLU A 209 17.86 30.98 10.57
N PRO A 210 17.08 31.82 11.30
CA PRO A 210 17.16 31.87 12.75
C PRO A 210 16.77 30.53 13.38
N ARG A 211 17.59 30.08 14.34
CA ARG A 211 17.35 28.81 15.06
C ARG A 211 15.99 28.77 15.73
N GLU A 212 15.49 29.91 16.21
CA GLU A 212 14.20 30.06 16.89
C GLU A 212 13.03 29.71 15.98
N GLU A 213 13.09 30.10 14.70
CA GLU A 213 12.05 29.81 13.69
C GLU A 213 12.00 28.32 13.43
N LEU A 214 13.17 27.67 13.28
CA LEU A 214 13.30 26.24 13.06
C LEU A 214 12.76 25.43 14.24
N VAL A 215 13.15 25.81 15.48
CA VAL A 215 12.68 25.17 16.72
C VAL A 215 11.15 25.29 16.85
N THR A 216 10.61 26.48 16.54
CA THR A 216 9.16 26.69 16.57
C THR A 216 8.42 25.79 15.59
N ALA A 217 8.91 25.68 14.34
CA ALA A 217 8.32 24.80 13.33
C ALA A 217 8.38 23.33 13.75
N ALA A 218 9.51 22.89 14.32
CA ALA A 218 9.68 21.52 14.82
C ALA A 218 8.73 21.20 15.99
N GLN A 219 8.58 22.12 16.93
CA GLN A 219 7.61 21.98 18.05
C GLN A 219 6.15 21.93 17.55
N GLN A 220 5.81 22.70 16.53
CA GLN A 220 4.49 22.65 15.92
C GLN A 220 4.22 21.31 15.23
N ALA A 221 5.22 20.71 14.58
CA ALA A 221 5.12 19.37 14.01
C ALA A 221 4.85 18.32 15.09
N ALA A 222 5.61 18.36 16.20
CA ALA A 222 5.40 17.47 17.34
C ALA A 222 4.00 17.64 17.97
N ALA A 223 3.51 18.88 18.11
CA ALA A 223 2.16 19.16 18.61
C ALA A 223 1.04 18.59 17.71
N GLN A 224 1.32 18.36 16.42
CA GLN A 224 0.42 17.72 15.47
C GLN A 224 0.67 16.20 15.35
N HIS A 225 1.40 15.60 16.28
CA HIS A 225 1.76 14.18 16.29
C HIS A 225 2.50 13.74 15.02
N VAL A 226 3.38 14.59 14.49
CA VAL A 226 4.28 14.27 13.40
C VAL A 226 5.67 14.00 13.97
N SER A 227 6.19 12.80 13.77
CA SER A 227 7.56 12.45 14.13
C SER A 227 8.54 13.09 13.14
N LEU A 228 9.44 13.92 13.61
CA LEU A 228 10.47 14.55 12.78
C LEU A 228 11.77 13.77 12.87
N VAL A 229 12.28 13.33 11.73
CA VAL A 229 13.58 12.66 11.60
C VAL A 229 14.46 13.50 10.68
N THR A 230 15.67 13.80 11.11
CA THR A 230 16.65 14.54 10.30
C THR A 230 17.82 13.65 9.90
N VAL A 231 18.18 13.66 8.63
CA VAL A 231 19.26 12.85 8.07
C VAL A 231 20.25 13.76 7.39
N GLY A 232 21.44 13.83 7.93
CA GLY A 232 22.50 14.70 7.44
C GLY A 232 23.38 14.05 6.38
N PHE A 233 23.72 14.78 5.33
CA PHE A 233 24.61 14.34 4.26
C PHE A 233 25.77 15.31 4.05
N GLY A 234 26.97 14.78 4.06
CA GLY A 234 28.20 15.54 3.87
C GLY A 234 29.28 15.15 4.84
N THR A 235 30.43 15.78 4.72
CA THR A 235 31.56 15.62 5.61
C THR A 235 31.93 16.94 6.26
N THR A 236 32.59 16.88 7.42
CA THR A 236 33.12 18.06 8.12
C THR A 236 34.30 18.71 7.36
N GLN A 237 34.98 17.92 6.55
CA GLN A 237 36.04 18.45 5.64
C GLN A 237 35.44 19.26 4.48
N GLY A 238 34.22 18.87 4.06
CA GLY A 238 33.49 19.49 2.98
C GLY A 238 33.93 19.02 1.60
N GLY A 239 33.25 19.56 0.58
CA GLY A 239 33.51 19.29 -0.83
C GLY A 239 33.26 20.50 -1.70
N THR A 240 33.81 20.49 -2.88
CA THR A 240 33.55 21.48 -3.92
C THR A 240 32.24 21.14 -4.64
N ILE A 241 31.59 22.17 -5.18
CA ILE A 241 30.30 22.03 -5.88
C ILE A 241 30.62 22.02 -7.39
N PRO A 242 30.46 20.86 -8.08
CA PRO A 242 30.64 20.80 -9.52
C PRO A 242 29.44 21.47 -10.23
N ILE A 243 29.73 22.41 -11.13
CA ILE A 243 28.74 23.02 -12.01
C ILE A 243 29.02 22.55 -13.42
N ARG A 244 28.01 22.07 -14.10
CA ARG A 244 28.09 21.65 -15.49
C ARG A 244 27.66 22.81 -16.39
N ASP A 245 28.58 23.28 -17.22
CA ASP A 245 28.29 24.23 -18.29
C ASP A 245 28.56 23.54 -19.64
N GLY A 246 27.51 23.09 -20.28
CA GLY A 246 27.58 22.23 -21.46
C GLY A 246 28.37 20.94 -21.19
N ASN A 247 29.48 20.74 -21.87
CA ASN A 247 30.38 19.59 -21.72
C ASN A 247 31.52 19.80 -20.72
N VAL A 248 31.63 20.99 -20.13
CA VAL A 248 32.70 21.33 -19.19
C VAL A 248 32.15 21.27 -17.78
N ILE A 249 32.90 20.60 -16.89
CA ILE A 249 32.59 20.60 -15.46
C ILE A 249 33.56 21.55 -14.79
N THR A 250 33.06 22.61 -14.18
CA THR A 250 33.77 23.59 -13.41
C THR A 250 33.38 23.57 -11.96
N GLU A 251 34.20 24.09 -11.07
CA GLU A 251 33.84 24.26 -9.66
C GLU A 251 33.16 25.62 -9.47
N LYS A 252 32.09 25.60 -8.62
CA LYS A 252 31.42 26.85 -8.26
C LYS A 252 32.41 27.82 -7.61
N ARG A 253 32.36 29.07 -8.04
CA ARG A 253 33.14 30.17 -7.47
C ARG A 253 32.22 31.23 -6.87
N ASP A 254 32.72 31.89 -5.83
CA ASP A 254 32.09 33.06 -5.25
C ASP A 254 32.36 34.33 -6.10
N ASP A 255 31.80 35.46 -5.65
CA ASP A 255 31.99 36.76 -6.32
C ASP A 255 33.46 37.24 -6.33
N ALA A 256 34.30 36.71 -5.45
CA ALA A 256 35.73 36.98 -5.38
C ALA A 256 36.54 35.99 -6.26
N GLY A 257 35.89 35.06 -6.98
CA GLY A 257 36.53 34.06 -7.84
C GLY A 257 37.14 32.88 -7.09
N GLN A 258 36.90 32.76 -5.77
CA GLN A 258 37.38 31.62 -4.97
C GLN A 258 36.44 30.43 -5.10
N VAL A 259 37.00 29.22 -5.06
CA VAL A 259 36.19 27.98 -5.10
C VAL A 259 35.37 27.86 -3.83
N VAL A 260 34.08 27.68 -4.00
CA VAL A 260 33.12 27.46 -2.87
C VAL A 260 33.27 26.06 -2.35
N VAL A 261 33.53 25.92 -1.06
CA VAL A 261 33.59 24.66 -0.35
C VAL A 261 32.40 24.61 0.63
N THR A 262 31.52 23.66 0.44
CA THR A 262 30.38 23.42 1.33
C THR A 262 30.71 22.31 2.33
N LYS A 263 30.22 22.42 3.59
CA LYS A 263 30.49 21.48 4.66
C LYS A 263 29.19 20.99 5.27
N TYR A 264 29.22 19.81 5.86
CA TYR A 264 28.12 19.34 6.67
C TYR A 264 28.06 20.14 7.99
N SER A 265 26.89 20.66 8.29
CA SER A 265 26.60 21.41 9.52
C SER A 265 25.45 20.75 10.30
N PRO A 266 25.71 19.98 11.36
CA PRO A 266 24.69 19.27 12.10
C PRO A 266 23.80 20.15 12.98
N ASP A 267 24.23 21.36 13.32
CA ASP A 267 23.67 22.18 14.40
C ASP A 267 22.17 22.47 14.24
N LEU A 268 21.74 22.83 13.05
CA LEU A 268 20.31 23.13 12.76
C LEU A 268 19.49 21.85 12.70
N LEU A 269 20.01 20.79 12.07
CA LEU A 269 19.32 19.51 11.96
C LEU A 269 19.10 18.87 13.35
N GLN A 270 20.13 18.90 14.17
CA GLN A 270 20.05 18.41 15.55
C GLN A 270 19.06 19.25 16.39
N ALA A 271 19.10 20.59 16.25
CA ALA A 271 18.18 21.45 16.95
C ALA A 271 16.71 21.20 16.58
N ALA A 272 16.43 20.93 15.29
CA ALA A 272 15.10 20.57 14.85
C ALA A 272 14.63 19.23 15.40
N ALA A 273 15.48 18.19 15.36
CA ALA A 273 15.19 16.87 15.88
C ALA A 273 14.92 16.92 17.39
N GLU A 274 15.80 17.55 18.17
CA GLU A 274 15.63 17.70 19.62
C GLU A 274 14.34 18.45 19.99
N ALA A 275 14.01 19.53 19.27
CA ALA A 275 12.81 20.34 19.51
C ALA A 275 11.51 19.58 19.24
N ALA A 276 11.53 18.63 18.28
CA ALA A 276 10.41 17.75 17.98
C ALA A 276 10.35 16.48 18.84
N GLY A 277 11.34 16.22 19.69
CA GLY A 277 11.47 14.96 20.40
C GLY A 277 11.75 13.77 19.46
N GLY A 278 12.27 14.05 18.27
CA GLY A 278 12.65 13.09 17.23
C GLY A 278 14.15 12.79 17.25
N THR A 279 14.67 12.25 16.16
CA THR A 279 16.08 11.89 15.98
C THR A 279 16.64 12.44 14.68
#